data_c3d9d7faf106a84a3fa0c0ff47c73323
#
_entry.id   c3d9d7faf106a84a3fa0c0ff47c73323
#
_cell.length_a   1.000
_cell.length_b   1.000
_cell.length_c   1.000
_cell.angle_alpha   90.00
_cell.angle_beta   90.00
_cell.angle_gamma   90.00
#
_symmetry.space_group_name_H-M   'P 1'
#
loop_
_entity.id
_entity.type
_entity.pdbx_description
1 polymer ?
#
loop_
_entity_poly.entity_id
_entity_poly.type
_entity_poly.pdbx_seq_one_letter_code
_entity_poly.pdbx_strand_id
1 'polypeptide(L)'
;RWNPATGELERIERVRVRLVLESTSERPLERERIVPDWEDAGVGAAGPRSRAAQPTSLVGGARRAEPFKATQLPSLLGSPVAYVIVTNDAMAPAFQQLADWKTQSGVPAVVRTISFIKQQYPFGADDAERVRLFLRDAYSRWGTKWVLLGGDTDVIPTRFAHTTYYGGEIISTDLYFSCLDGNWNADGDSIYGEGAIS
;
A
#
# COMPACT_ATOMS: atom_id res chain seq x y z
N ARG A 1 10.31 21.66 -13.29
CA ARG A 1 9.26 21.41 -14.27
C ARG A 1 9.85 21.52 -15.67
N TRP A 2 9.59 20.57 -16.54
CA TRP A 2 9.92 20.66 -17.97
C TRP A 2 8.94 21.60 -18.67
N ASN A 3 9.45 22.59 -19.39
CA ASN A 3 8.62 23.46 -20.22
C ASN A 3 8.74 23.01 -21.69
N PRO A 4 7.71 22.36 -22.25
CA PRO A 4 7.77 21.84 -23.62
C PRO A 4 7.83 22.92 -24.70
N ALA A 5 7.42 24.15 -24.39
CA ALA A 5 7.46 25.25 -25.34
C ALA A 5 8.86 25.88 -25.48
N THR A 6 9.66 25.88 -24.43
CA THR A 6 11.03 26.42 -24.42
C THR A 6 12.11 25.36 -24.42
N GLY A 7 11.78 24.11 -24.11
CA GLY A 7 12.74 23.02 -23.94
C GLY A 7 13.66 23.16 -22.72
N GLU A 8 13.26 23.97 -21.75
CA GLU A 8 14.07 24.25 -20.56
C GLU A 8 13.49 23.59 -19.30
N LEU A 9 14.37 23.26 -18.36
CA LEU A 9 14.01 22.80 -17.02
C LEU A 9 13.86 23.99 -16.08
N GLU A 10 12.63 24.32 -15.72
CA GLU A 10 12.33 25.31 -14.69
C GLU A 10 12.54 24.71 -13.29
N ARG A 11 13.39 25.35 -12.48
CA ARG A 11 13.57 24.99 -11.09
C ARG A 11 12.42 25.56 -10.26
N ILE A 12 11.66 24.70 -9.61
CA ILE A 12 10.67 25.12 -8.62
C ILE A 12 11.39 25.33 -7.29
N GLU A 13 11.55 26.59 -6.88
CA GLU A 13 12.25 26.94 -5.64
C GLU A 13 11.35 26.79 -4.39
N ARG A 14 10.04 26.89 -4.56
CA ARG A 14 9.09 26.78 -3.44
C ARG A 14 7.74 26.27 -3.92
N VAL A 15 7.25 25.23 -3.26
CA VAL A 15 5.87 24.74 -3.40
C VAL A 15 5.13 25.05 -2.11
N ARG A 16 3.99 25.73 -2.19
CA ARG A 16 3.08 25.92 -1.06
C ARG A 16 1.90 24.99 -1.24
N VAL A 17 1.78 24.03 -0.34
CA VAL A 17 0.64 23.08 -0.30
C VAL A 17 -0.32 23.57 0.78
N ARG A 18 -1.57 23.73 0.44
CA ARG A 18 -2.66 24.00 1.37
C ARG A 18 -3.50 22.73 1.51
N LEU A 19 -3.46 22.12 2.69
CA LEU A 19 -4.35 21.02 3.04
C LEU A 19 -5.65 21.62 3.59
N VAL A 20 -6.76 21.31 2.95
CA VAL A 20 -8.10 21.59 3.47
C VAL A 20 -8.60 20.27 4.05
N LEU A 21 -8.78 20.22 5.37
CA LEU A 21 -9.32 19.06 6.06
C LEU A 21 -10.82 19.32 6.27
N GLU A 22 -11.63 18.49 5.66
CA GLU A 22 -13.07 18.47 5.91
C GLU A 22 -13.40 17.37 6.92
N SER A 23 -14.34 17.64 7.83
CA SER A 23 -14.81 16.63 8.76
C SER A 23 -15.69 15.64 8.01
N THR A 24 -15.30 14.37 7.98
CA THR A 24 -16.15 13.30 7.46
C THR A 24 -16.86 12.57 8.62
N SER A 25 -18.07 12.11 8.37
CA SER A 25 -18.78 11.21 9.29
C SER A 25 -18.32 9.75 9.13
N GLU A 26 -17.51 9.46 8.12
CA GLU A 26 -16.97 8.12 7.89
C GLU A 26 -15.92 7.77 8.93
N ARG A 27 -16.03 6.57 9.48
CA ARG A 27 -15.02 6.04 10.37
C ARG A 27 -13.75 5.72 9.57
N PRO A 28 -12.58 6.16 10.05
CA PRO A 28 -11.31 5.70 9.48
C PRO A 28 -11.22 4.17 9.51
N LEU A 29 -10.58 3.59 8.50
CA LEU A 29 -10.31 2.17 8.48
C LEU A 29 -9.34 1.79 9.60
N GLU A 30 -9.84 1.05 10.60
CA GLU A 30 -9.05 0.63 11.74
C GLU A 30 -8.32 -0.70 11.44
N ARG A 31 -7.14 -0.86 12.03
CA ARG A 31 -6.44 -2.14 12.01
C ARG A 31 -7.01 -3.08 13.05
N GLU A 32 -7.47 -4.24 12.63
CA GLU A 32 -7.87 -5.33 13.52
C GLU A 32 -6.65 -6.01 14.16
N ARG A 33 -5.55 -6.08 13.40
CA ARG A 33 -4.30 -6.70 13.86
C ARG A 33 -3.37 -5.66 14.45
N ILE A 34 -2.97 -5.85 15.71
CA ILE A 34 -1.87 -5.12 16.32
C ILE A 34 -0.57 -5.72 15.81
N VAL A 35 0.22 -4.94 15.11
CA VAL A 35 1.53 -5.33 14.60
C VAL A 35 2.62 -4.47 15.25
N PRO A 36 3.80 -5.03 15.53
CA PRO A 36 4.96 -4.25 15.96
C PRO A 36 5.27 -3.15 14.95
N ASP A 37 5.86 -2.05 15.44
CA ASP A 37 6.34 -1.01 14.55
C ASP A 37 7.58 -1.49 13.81
N TRP A 38 7.44 -1.73 12.51
CA TRP A 38 8.52 -2.25 11.66
C TRP A 38 9.63 -1.22 11.40
N GLU A 39 9.36 0.06 11.67
CA GLU A 39 10.34 1.13 11.52
C GLU A 39 11.44 1.01 12.60
N ASP A 40 11.09 0.55 13.80
CA ASP A 40 12.04 0.28 14.87
C ASP A 40 12.84 -1.04 14.68
N ALA A 41 12.43 -1.89 13.75
CA ALA A 41 13.09 -3.16 13.47
C ALA A 41 14.35 -3.04 12.59
N GLY A 42 14.89 -1.85 12.41
CA GLY A 42 16.24 -1.66 11.87
C GLY A 42 16.43 -1.92 10.38
N VAL A 43 15.41 -1.76 9.55
CA VAL A 43 15.52 -1.76 8.07
C VAL A 43 15.84 -0.35 7.55
N GLY A 44 16.63 0.39 8.29
CA GLY A 44 17.12 1.71 7.90
C GLY A 44 18.62 1.77 8.04
N ALA A 45 19.33 2.02 6.95
CA ALA A 45 20.71 2.48 6.83
C ALA A 45 21.74 1.73 7.71
N ALA A 46 22.70 1.10 7.08
CA ALA A 46 23.94 0.68 7.71
C ALA A 46 24.72 1.90 8.24
N GLY A 47 24.30 2.42 9.39
CA GLY A 47 25.10 3.30 10.23
C GLY A 47 25.97 2.47 11.16
N PRO A 48 27.10 2.99 11.66
CA PRO A 48 28.02 2.25 12.50
C PRO A 48 27.30 1.74 13.75
N ARG A 49 27.30 0.42 13.93
CA ARG A 49 26.72 -0.25 15.09
C ARG A 49 27.33 0.31 16.36
N SER A 50 26.60 1.15 17.07
CA SER A 50 26.94 1.51 18.44
C SER A 50 26.85 0.26 19.30
N ARG A 51 27.97 -0.08 19.93
CA ARG A 51 28.18 -1.27 20.73
C ARG A 51 27.45 -1.13 22.06
N ALA A 52 26.63 -2.11 22.38
CA ALA A 52 26.23 -2.58 23.69
C ALA A 52 25.16 -1.81 24.48
N ALA A 53 24.00 -2.39 24.50
CA ALA A 53 23.36 -2.69 25.79
C ALA A 53 23.29 -4.22 25.90
N GLN A 54 23.91 -4.79 26.90
CA GLN A 54 23.77 -6.21 27.22
C GLN A 54 22.31 -6.46 27.65
N PRO A 55 21.64 -7.50 27.12
CA PRO A 55 20.31 -7.82 27.57
C PRO A 55 20.40 -8.34 29.00
N THR A 56 19.80 -7.61 29.92
CA THR A 56 19.52 -8.12 31.26
C THR A 56 18.64 -9.36 31.09
N SER A 57 19.15 -10.49 31.54
CA SER A 57 18.51 -11.81 31.54
C SER A 57 17.12 -11.74 32.15
N LEU A 58 16.08 -11.66 31.31
CA LEU A 58 14.75 -12.08 31.67
C LEU A 58 14.63 -13.57 31.38
N VAL A 59 14.68 -14.38 32.43
CA VAL A 59 14.35 -15.80 32.41
C VAL A 59 12.84 -15.92 32.14
N GLY A 60 12.50 -15.86 30.89
CA GLY A 60 11.22 -16.26 30.33
C GLY A 60 11.55 -17.06 29.09
N GLY A 61 11.19 -18.34 29.07
CA GLY A 61 11.52 -19.26 28.00
C GLY A 61 11.26 -18.61 26.64
N ALA A 62 12.30 -18.49 25.82
CA ALA A 62 12.21 -17.96 24.48
C ALA A 62 11.17 -18.79 23.72
N ARG A 63 9.97 -18.26 23.54
CA ARG A 63 9.00 -18.82 22.58
C ARG A 63 9.72 -18.80 21.24
N ARG A 64 10.03 -19.99 20.73
CA ARG A 64 10.56 -20.16 19.39
C ARG A 64 9.58 -19.45 18.46
N ALA A 65 10.05 -18.39 17.79
CA ALA A 65 9.23 -17.66 16.84
C ALA A 65 8.71 -18.67 15.81
N GLU A 66 7.39 -18.72 15.65
CA GLU A 66 6.81 -19.57 14.62
C GLU A 66 7.29 -19.11 13.23
N PRO A 67 7.58 -20.05 12.31
CA PRO A 67 8.01 -19.71 10.98
C PRO A 67 6.93 -18.88 10.29
N PHE A 68 7.35 -17.90 9.48
CA PHE A 68 6.44 -17.07 8.69
C PHE A 68 5.50 -17.94 7.84
N LYS A 69 4.20 -17.75 8.01
CA LYS A 69 3.18 -18.45 7.26
C LYS A 69 2.02 -17.52 6.98
N ALA A 70 1.99 -16.96 5.79
CA ALA A 70 0.86 -16.16 5.35
C ALA A 70 -0.35 -17.04 5.04
N THR A 71 -1.55 -16.54 5.32
CA THR A 71 -2.80 -17.11 4.80
C THR A 71 -2.98 -16.72 3.33
N GLN A 72 -3.81 -17.43 2.57
CA GLN A 72 -4.07 -17.07 1.17
C GLN A 72 -4.72 -15.70 1.06
N LEU A 73 -5.76 -15.48 1.83
CA LEU A 73 -6.45 -14.20 1.98
C LEU A 73 -5.99 -13.48 3.24
N PRO A 74 -6.12 -12.14 3.29
CA PRO A 74 -5.89 -11.38 4.51
C PRO A 74 -6.72 -11.92 5.67
N SER A 75 -6.06 -12.25 6.78
CA SER A 75 -6.69 -12.87 7.95
C SER A 75 -5.87 -12.61 9.21
N LEU A 76 -6.52 -12.63 10.35
CA LEU A 76 -5.88 -12.64 11.67
C LEU A 76 -5.19 -13.96 11.99
N LEU A 77 -5.55 -15.03 11.28
CA LEU A 77 -4.90 -16.32 11.37
C LEU A 77 -3.56 -16.30 10.61
N GLY A 78 -2.56 -16.96 11.11
CA GLY A 78 -1.23 -16.95 10.53
C GLY A 78 -0.41 -15.68 10.87
N SER A 79 0.78 -15.59 10.31
CA SER A 79 1.71 -14.49 10.59
C SER A 79 1.26 -13.19 9.92
N PRO A 80 1.58 -12.03 10.51
CA PRO A 80 1.37 -10.75 9.85
C PRO A 80 2.15 -10.66 8.53
N VAL A 81 1.60 -9.91 7.57
CA VAL A 81 2.24 -9.63 6.28
C VAL A 81 2.48 -8.13 6.21
N ALA A 82 3.74 -7.72 6.33
CA ALA A 82 4.09 -6.30 6.34
C ALA A 82 4.17 -5.70 4.93
N TYR A 83 4.53 -6.51 3.94
CA TYR A 83 4.79 -6.08 2.58
C TYR A 83 4.00 -6.92 1.57
N VAL A 84 3.17 -6.28 0.78
CA VAL A 84 2.39 -6.93 -0.27
C VAL A 84 2.89 -6.49 -1.63
N ILE A 85 3.07 -7.44 -2.54
CA ILE A 85 3.38 -7.17 -3.95
C ILE A 85 2.16 -7.58 -4.76
N VAL A 86 1.59 -6.64 -5.51
CA VAL A 86 0.50 -6.90 -6.45
C VAL A 86 1.07 -6.85 -7.86
N THR A 87 0.84 -7.89 -8.67
CA THR A 87 1.34 -7.98 -10.04
C THR A 87 0.48 -8.96 -10.87
N ASN A 88 0.84 -9.21 -12.13
CA ASN A 88 0.19 -10.25 -12.92
C ASN A 88 0.87 -11.65 -12.74
N ASP A 89 0.25 -12.68 -13.30
CA ASP A 89 0.75 -14.06 -13.17
C ASP A 89 2.11 -14.25 -13.85
N ALA A 90 2.37 -13.54 -14.95
CA ALA A 90 3.61 -13.67 -15.70
C ALA A 90 4.82 -13.12 -14.94
N MET A 91 4.65 -12.02 -14.19
CA MET A 91 5.72 -11.36 -13.43
C MET A 91 5.85 -11.91 -12.01
N ALA A 92 4.84 -12.62 -11.48
CA ALA A 92 4.82 -13.13 -10.12
C ALA A 92 6.07 -13.94 -9.74
N PRO A 93 6.65 -14.82 -10.58
CA PRO A 93 7.86 -15.56 -10.23
C PRO A 93 9.09 -14.66 -9.97
N ALA A 94 9.22 -13.57 -10.72
CA ALA A 94 10.30 -12.61 -10.52
C ALA A 94 10.13 -11.83 -9.21
N PHE A 95 8.92 -11.38 -8.92
CA PHE A 95 8.60 -10.68 -7.67
C PHE A 95 8.63 -11.60 -6.44
N GLN A 96 8.44 -12.92 -6.62
CA GLN A 96 8.58 -13.88 -5.52
C GLN A 96 9.99 -13.86 -4.93
N GLN A 97 11.02 -13.69 -5.76
CA GLN A 97 12.39 -13.55 -5.27
C GLN A 97 12.56 -12.34 -4.35
N LEU A 98 11.92 -11.22 -4.69
CA LEU A 98 11.91 -10.04 -3.83
C LEU A 98 11.16 -10.28 -2.52
N ALA A 99 9.99 -10.95 -2.58
CA ALA A 99 9.21 -11.27 -1.40
C ALA A 99 9.97 -12.20 -0.44
N ASP A 100 10.66 -13.20 -0.99
CA ASP A 100 11.49 -14.13 -0.21
C ASP A 100 12.66 -13.40 0.46
N TRP A 101 13.34 -12.52 -0.26
CA TRP A 101 14.42 -11.70 0.28
C TRP A 101 13.92 -10.76 1.38
N LYS A 102 12.78 -10.09 1.18
CA LYS A 102 12.16 -9.24 2.21
C LYS A 102 11.84 -10.03 3.46
N THR A 103 11.24 -11.21 3.31
CA THR A 103 10.90 -12.09 4.43
C THR A 103 12.14 -12.55 5.19
N GLN A 104 13.20 -12.95 4.48
CA GLN A 104 14.49 -13.32 5.08
C GLN A 104 15.15 -12.14 5.81
N SER A 105 14.93 -10.93 5.33
CA SER A 105 15.41 -9.68 5.95
C SER A 105 14.55 -9.20 7.13
N GLY A 106 13.54 -9.97 7.53
CA GLY A 106 12.68 -9.64 8.68
C GLY A 106 11.43 -8.84 8.32
N VAL A 107 11.14 -8.63 7.05
CA VAL A 107 9.92 -7.96 6.56
C VAL A 107 9.03 -9.01 5.88
N PRO A 108 8.07 -9.62 6.58
CA PRO A 108 7.20 -10.64 6.01
C PRO A 108 6.47 -10.13 4.76
N ALA A 109 6.70 -10.78 3.63
CA ALA A 109 6.22 -10.33 2.33
C ALA A 109 5.52 -11.44 1.55
N VAL A 110 4.54 -11.06 0.73
CA VAL A 110 3.81 -11.97 -0.17
C VAL A 110 3.57 -11.33 -1.53
N VAL A 111 3.48 -12.17 -2.56
CA VAL A 111 2.99 -11.78 -3.88
C VAL A 111 1.53 -12.21 -4.01
N ARG A 112 0.69 -11.34 -4.58
CA ARG A 112 -0.68 -11.64 -4.99
C ARG A 112 -0.91 -11.15 -6.41
N THR A 113 -1.46 -12.03 -7.25
CA THR A 113 -1.68 -11.68 -8.65
C THR A 113 -3.05 -11.03 -8.84
N ILE A 114 -3.16 -10.22 -9.87
CA ILE A 114 -4.44 -9.57 -10.25
C ILE A 114 -5.51 -10.63 -10.51
N SER A 115 -5.18 -11.74 -11.18
CA SER A 115 -6.11 -12.85 -11.43
C SER A 115 -6.65 -13.45 -10.12
N PHE A 116 -5.76 -13.69 -9.15
CA PHE A 116 -6.15 -14.16 -7.82
C PHE A 116 -7.08 -13.16 -7.12
N ILE A 117 -6.72 -11.86 -7.13
CA ILE A 117 -7.53 -10.83 -6.48
C ILE A 117 -8.92 -10.73 -7.11
N LYS A 118 -9.01 -10.74 -8.43
CA LYS A 118 -10.29 -10.71 -9.18
C LYS A 118 -11.19 -11.88 -8.79
N GLN A 119 -10.62 -13.06 -8.64
CA GLN A 119 -11.36 -14.25 -8.24
C GLN A 119 -11.89 -14.15 -6.80
N GLN A 120 -11.08 -13.60 -5.89
CA GLN A 120 -11.41 -13.54 -4.46
C GLN A 120 -12.29 -12.33 -4.08
N TYR A 121 -12.26 -11.26 -4.88
CA TYR A 121 -13.04 -10.01 -4.66
C TYR A 121 -13.98 -9.70 -5.85
N PRO A 122 -14.88 -10.62 -6.23
CA PRO A 122 -15.73 -10.47 -7.42
C PRO A 122 -16.77 -9.34 -7.29
N PHE A 123 -16.98 -8.84 -6.07
CA PHE A 123 -17.99 -7.81 -5.75
C PHE A 123 -17.49 -6.36 -5.96
N GLY A 124 -16.22 -6.13 -6.27
CA GLY A 124 -15.74 -4.82 -6.69
C GLY A 124 -16.34 -4.44 -8.05
N ALA A 125 -16.72 -3.17 -8.23
CA ALA A 125 -17.34 -2.66 -9.45
C ALA A 125 -16.44 -2.81 -10.68
N ASP A 126 -15.12 -2.66 -10.47
CA ASP A 126 -14.08 -2.87 -11.47
C ASP A 126 -12.81 -3.48 -10.86
N ASP A 127 -11.81 -3.74 -11.70
CA ASP A 127 -10.60 -4.40 -11.27
C ASP A 127 -9.75 -3.52 -10.33
N ALA A 128 -9.78 -2.19 -10.49
CA ALA A 128 -9.09 -1.29 -9.58
C ALA A 128 -9.72 -1.30 -8.18
N GLU A 129 -11.05 -1.33 -8.10
CA GLU A 129 -11.74 -1.46 -6.82
C GLU A 129 -11.49 -2.82 -6.17
N ARG A 130 -11.43 -3.91 -6.93
CA ARG A 130 -11.09 -5.25 -6.41
C ARG A 130 -9.72 -5.26 -5.75
N VAL A 131 -8.73 -4.64 -6.38
CA VAL A 131 -7.40 -4.47 -5.78
C VAL A 131 -7.47 -3.64 -4.51
N ARG A 132 -8.19 -2.53 -4.52
CA ARG A 132 -8.33 -1.66 -3.33
C ARG A 132 -9.01 -2.39 -2.18
N LEU A 133 -10.07 -3.15 -2.43
CA LEU A 133 -10.75 -3.97 -1.41
C LEU A 133 -9.81 -5.02 -0.79
N PHE A 134 -9.02 -5.69 -1.62
CA PHE A 134 -7.98 -6.59 -1.13
C PHE A 134 -6.96 -5.86 -0.25
N LEU A 135 -6.52 -4.66 -0.63
CA LEU A 135 -5.56 -3.88 0.15
C LEU A 135 -6.14 -3.38 1.48
N ARG A 136 -7.44 -3.04 1.52
CA ARG A 136 -8.15 -2.72 2.77
C ARG A 136 -8.12 -3.90 3.75
N ASP A 137 -8.40 -5.10 3.26
CA ASP A 137 -8.31 -6.32 4.05
C ASP A 137 -6.88 -6.61 4.49
N ALA A 138 -5.89 -6.41 3.59
CA ALA A 138 -4.48 -6.60 3.92
C ALA A 138 -4.03 -5.61 5.01
N TYR A 139 -4.45 -4.36 4.93
CA TYR A 139 -4.16 -3.36 5.95
C TYR A 139 -4.77 -3.73 7.30
N SER A 140 -6.07 -4.08 7.33
CA SER A 140 -6.78 -4.33 8.59
C SER A 140 -6.38 -5.67 9.23
N ARG A 141 -6.30 -6.74 8.44
CA ARG A 141 -6.16 -8.11 8.96
C ARG A 141 -4.74 -8.64 8.97
N TRP A 142 -3.95 -8.33 7.95
CA TRP A 142 -2.52 -8.71 7.94
C TRP A 142 -1.64 -7.67 8.63
N GLY A 143 -2.11 -6.42 8.76
CA GLY A 143 -1.32 -5.31 9.27
C GLY A 143 -0.29 -4.81 8.24
N THR A 144 -0.60 -4.95 6.96
CA THR A 144 0.25 -4.49 5.85
C THR A 144 0.53 -3.00 5.94
N LYS A 145 1.79 -2.62 5.74
CA LYS A 145 2.26 -1.22 5.74
C LYS A 145 2.72 -0.76 4.36
N TRP A 146 3.30 -1.67 3.59
CA TRP A 146 3.88 -1.36 2.30
C TRP A 146 3.25 -2.20 1.20
N VAL A 147 2.98 -1.54 0.09
CA VAL A 147 2.46 -2.18 -1.12
C VAL A 147 3.36 -1.80 -2.28
N LEU A 148 3.78 -2.79 -3.06
CA LEU A 148 4.41 -2.61 -4.35
C LEU A 148 3.42 -2.96 -5.44
N LEU A 149 3.10 -2.01 -6.30
CA LEU A 149 2.37 -2.23 -7.54
C LEU A 149 3.39 -2.60 -8.61
N GLY A 150 3.45 -3.89 -8.92
CA GLY A 150 4.49 -4.48 -9.78
C GLY A 150 4.06 -4.55 -11.23
N GLY A 151 4.14 -3.45 -11.93
CA GLY A 151 3.81 -3.32 -13.35
C GLY A 151 3.35 -1.91 -13.69
N ASP A 152 3.09 -1.69 -14.96
CA ASP A 152 2.49 -0.46 -15.48
C ASP A 152 0.96 -0.62 -15.61
N THR A 153 0.28 0.33 -16.18
CA THR A 153 -1.20 0.40 -16.33
C THR A 153 -1.81 -0.74 -17.13
N ASP A 154 -1.01 -1.44 -17.92
CA ASP A 154 -1.40 -2.68 -18.62
C ASP A 154 -1.37 -3.93 -17.72
N VAL A 155 -0.69 -3.84 -16.57
CA VAL A 155 -0.55 -4.92 -15.58
C VAL A 155 -1.42 -4.64 -14.35
N ILE A 156 -1.33 -3.42 -13.83
CA ILE A 156 -2.07 -2.98 -12.63
C ILE A 156 -3.27 -2.14 -13.07
N PRO A 157 -4.49 -2.56 -12.72
CA PRO A 157 -5.69 -1.77 -13.03
C PRO A 157 -5.58 -0.36 -12.44
N THR A 158 -5.51 0.64 -13.30
CA THR A 158 -5.29 2.02 -12.89
C THR A 158 -6.62 2.70 -12.54
N ARG A 159 -6.63 3.52 -11.47
CA ARG A 159 -7.70 4.46 -11.21
C ARG A 159 -7.37 5.80 -11.87
N PHE A 160 -8.30 6.25 -12.71
CA PHE A 160 -8.30 7.61 -13.22
C PHE A 160 -9.17 8.48 -12.31
N ALA A 161 -8.61 9.58 -11.84
CA ALA A 161 -9.27 10.49 -10.93
C ALA A 161 -9.33 11.90 -11.51
N HIS A 162 -10.44 12.59 -11.25
CA HIS A 162 -10.61 13.98 -11.63
C HIS A 162 -9.77 14.88 -10.72
N THR A 163 -9.16 15.90 -11.29
CA THR A 163 -8.45 16.95 -10.55
C THR A 163 -8.93 18.33 -10.98
N THR A 164 -9.21 19.17 -10.00
CA THR A 164 -9.54 20.60 -10.25
C THR A 164 -8.29 21.44 -10.57
N TYR A 165 -7.09 20.90 -10.31
CA TYR A 165 -5.85 21.49 -10.75
C TYR A 165 -5.70 21.31 -12.28
N TYR A 166 -5.19 22.27 -12.97
CA TYR A 166 -5.00 22.27 -14.43
C TYR A 166 -6.28 22.28 -15.29
N GLY A 167 -7.41 22.77 -14.78
CA GLY A 167 -8.61 22.95 -15.58
C GLY A 167 -9.54 21.75 -15.67
N GLY A 168 -9.44 20.80 -14.76
CA GLY A 168 -10.37 19.68 -14.70
C GLY A 168 -9.90 18.47 -15.52
N GLU A 169 -8.63 18.13 -15.45
CA GLU A 169 -8.07 16.96 -16.14
C GLU A 169 -8.32 15.66 -15.36
N ILE A 170 -8.36 14.57 -16.10
CA ILE A 170 -8.39 13.21 -15.56
C ILE A 170 -6.96 12.68 -15.57
N ILE A 171 -6.47 12.27 -14.41
CA ILE A 171 -5.12 11.74 -14.23
C ILE A 171 -5.14 10.33 -13.65
N SER A 172 -4.16 9.51 -14.04
CA SER A 172 -3.93 8.22 -13.37
C SER A 172 -3.33 8.46 -11.99
N THR A 173 -3.79 7.69 -10.99
CA THR A 173 -3.32 7.88 -9.62
C THR A 173 -3.25 6.58 -8.83
N ASP A 174 -2.09 6.35 -8.20
CA ASP A 174 -1.91 5.28 -7.23
C ASP A 174 -2.40 5.66 -5.82
N LEU A 175 -2.75 6.94 -5.62
CA LEU A 175 -3.31 7.42 -4.36
C LEU A 175 -4.60 6.68 -3.98
N TYR A 176 -5.36 6.22 -4.97
CA TYR A 176 -6.54 5.39 -4.80
C TYR A 176 -6.26 4.10 -4.00
N PHE A 177 -5.07 3.53 -4.14
CA PHE A 177 -4.66 2.31 -3.46
C PHE A 177 -4.03 2.55 -2.09
N SER A 178 -3.61 3.77 -1.79
CA SER A 178 -3.04 4.15 -0.50
C SER A 178 -4.04 4.86 0.41
N CYS A 179 -4.97 5.64 -0.13
CA CYS A 179 -6.08 6.22 0.62
C CYS A 179 -7.22 5.20 0.73
N LEU A 180 -7.19 4.40 1.77
CA LEU A 180 -8.11 3.27 1.95
C LEU A 180 -9.45 3.67 2.57
N ASP A 181 -9.56 4.88 3.12
CA ASP A 181 -10.79 5.45 3.64
C ASP A 181 -11.67 6.02 2.52
N GLY A 182 -12.98 6.19 2.78
CA GLY A 182 -13.93 6.71 1.82
C GLY A 182 -14.15 5.82 0.59
N ASN A 183 -14.96 6.29 -0.34
CA ASN A 183 -15.32 5.54 -1.55
C ASN A 183 -14.76 6.12 -2.86
N TRP A 184 -14.20 7.32 -2.86
CA TRP A 184 -13.67 8.03 -4.05
C TRP A 184 -14.70 8.38 -5.14
N ASN A 185 -15.96 8.04 -4.93
CA ASN A 185 -17.06 8.23 -5.87
C ASN A 185 -18.34 8.43 -5.05
N ALA A 186 -18.49 9.62 -4.44
CA ALA A 186 -19.52 9.89 -3.43
C ALA A 186 -20.92 9.95 -4.04
N ASP A 187 -21.08 10.38 -5.28
CA ASP A 187 -22.34 10.50 -6.00
C ASP A 187 -22.68 9.28 -6.86
N GLY A 188 -21.73 8.34 -7.02
CA GLY A 188 -21.95 7.07 -7.71
C GLY A 188 -21.92 7.17 -9.23
N ASP A 189 -21.34 8.23 -9.79
CA ASP A 189 -21.19 8.38 -11.23
C ASP A 189 -19.92 7.66 -11.76
N SER A 190 -19.45 7.98 -12.97
CA SER A 190 -18.26 7.37 -13.57
C SER A 190 -16.95 8.14 -13.29
N ILE A 191 -17.02 9.24 -12.55
CA ILE A 191 -15.89 10.13 -12.27
C ILE A 191 -15.43 9.90 -10.82
N TYR A 192 -14.14 9.68 -10.63
CA TYR A 192 -13.56 9.40 -9.33
C TYR A 192 -12.69 10.57 -8.85
N GLY A 193 -12.65 10.78 -7.53
CA GLY A 193 -11.76 11.77 -6.92
C GLY A 193 -12.27 13.20 -6.99
N GLU A 194 -13.51 13.40 -7.37
CA GLU A 194 -14.15 14.70 -7.27
C GLU A 194 -14.33 15.09 -5.80
N GLY A 195 -14.02 16.34 -5.47
CA GLY A 195 -14.40 16.90 -4.20
C GLY A 195 -15.93 16.99 -4.11
N ALA A 196 -16.49 16.81 -2.91
CA ALA A 196 -17.91 17.04 -2.71
C ALA A 196 -18.28 18.42 -3.27
N ILE A 197 -19.10 18.43 -4.32
CA ILE A 197 -19.67 19.65 -4.86
C ILE A 197 -20.74 20.07 -3.86
N SER A 198 -20.43 21.10 -3.08
CA SER A 198 -21.38 21.77 -2.17
C SER A 198 -22.28 22.71 -2.97
#